data_5298a0d16a8f16964f3f70104d6504df
#
_entry.id   5298a0d16a8f16964f3f70104d6504df
#
_cell.length_a   1.000
_cell.length_b   1.000
_cell.length_c   1.000
_cell.angle_alpha   90.00
_cell.angle_beta   90.00
_cell.angle_gamma   90.00
#
_symmetry.space_group_name_H-M   'P 1'
#
loop_
_entity.id
_entity.type
_entity.pdbx_description
1 polymer ?
#
loop_
_entity_poly.entity_id
_entity_poly.type
_entity_poly.pdbx_seq_one_letter_code
_entity_poly.pdbx_strand_id
1 'polypeptide(L)'
;VQVNGAIFGEEMDRIIERAKVVLVPSEWYENGAFVALQALAKGKIVVASDIAGLSEIVQDGETGYLAEPGNPDSFAIAIQKALNLTENEYRNMSARIVAYAKKRCDAENYIEKLCKIYEELINGKQHKENG
;
A
#
# COMPACT_ATOMS: atom_id res chain seq x y z
N VAL A 1 18.17 14.28 10.62
CA VAL A 1 17.83 12.92 10.16
C VAL A 1 18.28 11.93 11.21
N GLN A 2 17.39 11.04 11.65
CA GLN A 2 17.71 9.95 12.57
C GLN A 2 17.78 8.66 11.75
N VAL A 3 18.90 7.95 11.86
CA VAL A 3 19.08 6.63 11.23
C VAL A 3 18.97 5.58 12.32
N ASN A 4 17.97 4.71 12.16
CA ASN A 4 17.76 3.56 13.03
C ASN A 4 18.21 2.30 12.29
N GLY A 5 18.62 1.27 13.03
CA GLY A 5 18.80 -0.07 12.46
C GLY A 5 17.46 -0.70 12.04
N ALA A 6 17.45 -2.00 11.81
CA ALA A 6 16.22 -2.74 11.52
C ALA A 6 15.25 -2.66 12.71
N ILE A 7 14.01 -2.22 12.44
CA ILE A 7 12.95 -2.06 13.43
C ILE A 7 11.78 -2.95 13.01
N PHE A 8 11.21 -3.69 13.97
CA PHE A 8 10.13 -4.66 13.73
C PHE A 8 9.05 -4.59 14.81
N GLY A 9 7.90 -5.18 14.52
CA GLY A 9 6.81 -5.36 15.47
C GLY A 9 6.23 -4.05 15.98
N GLU A 10 5.90 -3.99 17.26
CA GLU A 10 5.23 -2.85 17.88
C GLU A 10 6.01 -1.52 17.78
N GLU A 11 7.33 -1.58 17.75
CA GLU A 11 8.14 -0.37 17.64
C GLU A 11 7.96 0.27 16.26
N MET A 12 7.97 -0.53 15.20
CA MET A 12 7.68 -0.07 13.84
C MET A 12 6.26 0.50 13.74
N ASP A 13 5.29 -0.17 14.35
CA ASP A 13 3.91 0.31 14.40
C ASP A 13 3.80 1.70 15.03
N ARG A 14 4.47 1.93 16.15
CA ARG A 14 4.50 3.24 16.82
C ARG A 14 5.16 4.33 15.96
N ILE A 15 6.21 3.98 15.22
CA ILE A 15 6.88 4.94 14.32
C ILE A 15 5.93 5.32 13.18
N ILE A 16 5.28 4.36 12.53
CA ILE A 16 4.30 4.61 11.48
C ILE A 16 3.13 5.45 12.01
N GLU A 17 2.62 5.15 13.19
CA GLU A 17 1.52 5.92 13.82
C GLU A 17 1.86 7.38 14.06
N ARG A 18 3.09 7.69 14.38
CA ARG A 18 3.57 9.07 14.60
C ARG A 18 3.94 9.79 13.30
N ALA A 19 4.15 9.05 12.21
CA ALA A 19 4.47 9.65 10.92
C ALA A 19 3.24 10.34 10.31
N LYS A 20 3.43 11.46 9.63
CA LYS A 20 2.44 12.10 8.77
C LYS A 20 2.47 11.49 7.36
N VAL A 21 3.67 11.19 6.88
CA VAL A 21 3.95 10.62 5.57
C VAL A 21 4.94 9.46 5.72
N VAL A 22 4.74 8.38 4.99
CA VAL A 22 5.64 7.24 4.93
C VAL A 22 6.23 7.15 3.52
N LEU A 23 7.55 7.05 3.42
CA LEU A 23 8.27 6.99 2.14
C LEU A 23 8.66 5.55 1.83
N VAL A 24 8.42 5.13 0.59
CA VAL A 24 8.80 3.79 0.08
C VAL A 24 9.53 3.97 -1.26
N PRO A 25 10.81 4.41 -1.25
CA PRO A 25 11.56 4.76 -2.44
C PRO A 25 12.28 3.54 -3.05
N SER A 26 11.55 2.46 -3.29
CA SER A 26 12.14 1.24 -3.88
C SER A 26 12.57 1.48 -5.33
N GLU A 27 13.74 0.96 -5.69
CA GLU A 27 14.27 1.02 -7.06
C GLU A 27 14.11 -0.29 -7.83
N TRP A 28 13.58 -1.33 -7.19
CA TRP A 28 13.31 -2.65 -7.78
C TRP A 28 11.87 -3.07 -7.56
N TYR A 29 11.45 -4.04 -8.36
CA TYR A 29 10.09 -4.60 -8.27
C TYR A 29 9.88 -5.33 -6.96
N GLU A 30 8.88 -4.91 -6.21
CA GLU A 30 8.45 -5.57 -4.98
C GLU A 30 7.10 -6.27 -5.18
N ASN A 31 7.00 -7.53 -4.76
CA ASN A 31 5.75 -8.29 -4.85
C ASN A 31 4.71 -7.89 -3.80
N GLY A 32 5.10 -7.13 -2.79
CA GLY A 32 4.19 -6.67 -1.74
C GLY A 32 4.94 -5.79 -0.76
N ALA A 33 4.83 -4.49 -0.92
CA ALA A 33 5.39 -3.53 0.02
C ALA A 33 4.55 -3.52 1.30
N PHE A 34 4.75 -4.48 2.19
CA PHE A 34 3.99 -4.59 3.45
C PHE A 34 4.02 -3.29 4.25
N VAL A 35 5.14 -2.57 4.25
CA VAL A 35 5.24 -1.27 4.93
C VAL A 35 4.26 -0.25 4.35
N ALA A 36 4.02 -0.25 3.04
CA ALA A 36 3.02 0.60 2.40
C ALA A 36 1.61 0.22 2.85
N LEU A 37 1.28 -1.07 2.85
CA LEU A 37 -0.02 -1.56 3.33
C LEU A 37 -0.25 -1.26 4.81
N GLN A 38 0.77 -1.43 5.66
CA GLN A 38 0.70 -1.08 7.09
C GLN A 38 0.47 0.43 7.29
N ALA A 39 1.15 1.27 6.51
CA ALA A 39 0.95 2.71 6.55
C ALA A 39 -0.47 3.10 6.11
N LEU A 40 -0.97 2.53 5.02
CA LEU A 40 -2.33 2.77 4.54
C LEU A 40 -3.38 2.28 5.54
N ALA A 41 -3.19 1.12 6.17
CA ALA A 41 -4.10 0.61 7.21
C ALA A 41 -4.21 1.55 8.42
N LYS A 42 -3.14 2.31 8.71
CA LYS A 42 -3.10 3.35 9.76
C LYS A 42 -3.49 4.75 9.24
N GLY A 43 -4.02 4.85 8.02
CA GLY A 43 -4.46 6.11 7.42
C GLY A 43 -3.32 7.08 7.08
N LYS A 44 -2.10 6.58 6.89
CA LYS A 44 -0.94 7.41 6.57
C LYS A 44 -0.80 7.59 5.07
N ILE A 45 -0.45 8.81 4.65
CA ILE A 45 -0.14 9.08 3.25
C ILE A 45 1.18 8.39 2.91
N VAL A 46 1.17 7.61 1.83
CA VAL A 46 2.36 6.94 1.32
C VAL A 46 2.88 7.70 0.11
N VAL A 47 4.17 8.02 0.10
CA VAL A 47 4.89 8.47 -1.09
C VAL A 47 5.79 7.33 -1.54
N ALA A 48 5.51 6.77 -2.71
CA ALA A 48 6.17 5.56 -3.19
C ALA A 48 6.71 5.73 -4.61
N SER A 49 7.65 4.87 -4.98
CA SER A 49 8.10 4.75 -6.36
C SER A 49 6.97 4.23 -7.25
N ASP A 50 6.83 4.80 -8.46
CA ASP A 50 5.90 4.33 -9.49
C ASP A 50 6.47 3.11 -10.20
N ILE A 51 6.46 1.98 -9.51
CA ILE A 51 6.87 0.67 -10.00
C ILE A 51 5.80 -0.38 -9.67
N ALA A 52 5.79 -1.48 -10.43
CA ALA A 52 4.85 -2.58 -10.21
C ALA A 52 4.85 -3.06 -8.75
N GLY A 53 3.68 -3.37 -8.23
CA GLY A 53 3.45 -3.70 -6.83
C GLY A 53 3.13 -2.47 -5.99
N LEU A 54 3.95 -1.41 -6.02
CA LEU A 54 3.67 -0.16 -5.29
C LEU A 54 2.56 0.66 -5.95
N SER A 55 2.60 0.84 -7.28
CA SER A 55 1.54 1.54 -8.02
C SER A 55 0.19 0.80 -8.03
N GLU A 56 0.18 -0.49 -7.74
CA GLU A 56 -1.05 -1.24 -7.49
C GLU A 56 -1.64 -0.99 -6.10
N ILE A 57 -0.81 -0.60 -5.13
CA ILE A 57 -1.18 -0.38 -3.74
C ILE A 57 -1.52 1.09 -3.49
N VAL A 58 -0.73 2.01 -4.05
CA VAL A 58 -0.87 3.45 -3.86
C VAL A 58 -1.57 4.06 -5.07
N GLN A 59 -2.72 4.67 -4.85
CA GLN A 59 -3.46 5.43 -5.86
C GLN A 59 -3.02 6.89 -5.81
N ASP A 60 -2.37 7.38 -6.89
CA ASP A 60 -1.80 8.72 -6.96
C ASP A 60 -2.86 9.81 -6.75
N GLY A 61 -2.60 10.71 -5.81
CA GLY A 61 -3.51 11.79 -5.41
C GLY A 61 -4.69 11.36 -4.53
N GLU A 62 -4.98 10.06 -4.37
CA GLU A 62 -6.11 9.55 -3.59
C GLU A 62 -5.71 8.90 -2.27
N THR A 63 -4.74 7.97 -2.31
CA THR A 63 -4.26 7.27 -1.12
C THR A 63 -2.80 7.55 -0.82
N GLY A 64 -2.11 8.25 -1.70
CA GLY A 64 -0.71 8.63 -1.59
C GLY A 64 -0.26 9.38 -2.83
N TYR A 65 1.04 9.42 -3.04
CA TYR A 65 1.65 10.02 -4.23
C TYR A 65 2.71 9.09 -4.80
N LEU A 66 2.77 9.03 -6.12
CA LEU A 66 3.77 8.26 -6.83
C LEU A 66 4.89 9.17 -7.33
N ALA A 67 6.11 8.66 -7.31
CA ALA A 67 7.30 9.35 -7.76
C ALA A 67 8.12 8.44 -8.69
N GLU A 68 8.83 9.03 -9.62
CA GLU A 68 9.71 8.29 -10.53
C GLU A 68 10.81 7.58 -9.75
N PRO A 69 11.00 6.26 -9.96
CA PRO A 69 12.03 5.48 -9.27
C PRO A 69 13.43 6.06 -9.49
N GLY A 70 14.22 6.15 -8.43
CA GLY A 70 15.59 6.68 -8.49
C GLY A 70 15.69 8.18 -8.79
N ASN A 71 14.57 8.93 -8.83
CA ASN A 71 14.54 10.37 -9.07
C ASN A 71 14.23 11.15 -7.79
N PRO A 72 15.25 11.70 -7.09
CA PRO A 72 15.05 12.46 -5.85
C PRO A 72 14.16 13.70 -6.00
N ASP A 73 14.22 14.38 -7.15
CA ASP A 73 13.42 15.58 -7.40
C ASP A 73 11.93 15.23 -7.53
N SER A 74 11.60 14.11 -8.18
CA SER A 74 10.25 13.58 -8.25
C SER A 74 9.72 13.26 -6.84
N PHE A 75 10.54 12.60 -6.00
CA PHE A 75 10.19 12.35 -4.61
C PHE A 75 9.98 13.63 -3.81
N ALA A 76 10.87 14.62 -3.97
CA ALA A 76 10.72 15.91 -3.28
C ALA A 76 9.40 16.59 -3.61
N ILE A 77 8.99 16.58 -4.88
CA ILE A 77 7.70 17.13 -5.34
C ILE A 77 6.52 16.37 -4.69
N ALA A 78 6.57 15.04 -4.71
CA ALA A 78 5.52 14.20 -4.12
C ALA A 78 5.40 14.39 -2.60
N ILE A 79 6.54 14.49 -1.89
CA ILE A 79 6.59 14.79 -0.45
C ILE A 79 6.00 16.16 -0.17
N GLN A 80 6.36 17.18 -0.95
CA GLN A 80 5.82 18.54 -0.77
C GLN A 80 4.30 18.56 -0.96
N LYS A 81 3.76 17.86 -1.95
CA LYS A 81 2.30 17.73 -2.12
C LYS A 81 1.65 17.16 -0.86
N ALA A 82 2.21 16.08 -0.29
CA ALA A 82 1.68 15.47 0.93
C ALA A 82 1.78 16.38 2.16
N LEU A 83 2.87 17.14 2.30
CA LEU A 83 3.10 18.02 3.45
C LEU A 83 2.31 19.32 3.38
N ASN A 84 1.97 19.80 2.18
CA ASN A 84 1.23 21.06 1.96
C ASN A 84 -0.28 20.89 2.12
N LEU A 85 -0.78 19.69 2.34
CA LEU A 85 -2.19 19.47 2.65
C LEU A 85 -2.57 20.20 3.93
N THR A 86 -3.69 20.93 3.88
CA THR A 86 -4.33 21.48 5.08
C THR A 86 -4.76 20.33 6.00
N GLU A 87 -5.00 20.64 7.25
CA GLU A 87 -5.45 19.65 8.24
C GLU A 87 -6.74 18.93 7.81
N ASN A 88 -7.68 19.67 7.19
CA ASN A 88 -8.93 19.09 6.70
C ASN A 88 -8.70 18.17 5.49
N GLU A 89 -7.85 18.55 4.55
CA GLU A 89 -7.50 17.71 3.40
C GLU A 89 -6.79 16.44 3.85
N TYR A 90 -5.85 16.57 4.80
CA TYR A 90 -5.17 15.42 5.38
C TYR A 90 -6.15 14.45 6.05
N ARG A 91 -7.07 14.94 6.89
CA ARG A 91 -8.09 14.12 7.55
C ARG A 91 -9.00 13.41 6.56
N ASN A 92 -9.45 14.12 5.54
CA ASN A 92 -10.30 13.55 4.50
C ASN A 92 -9.55 12.47 3.70
N MET A 93 -8.30 12.73 3.34
CA MET A 93 -7.45 11.75 2.66
C MET A 93 -7.18 10.54 3.55
N SER A 94 -6.82 10.74 4.81
CA SER A 94 -6.62 9.68 5.79
C SER A 94 -7.84 8.77 5.96
N ALA A 95 -9.05 9.34 6.02
CA ALA A 95 -10.28 8.57 6.09
C ALA A 95 -10.51 7.71 4.84
N ARG A 96 -10.25 8.26 3.64
CA ARG A 96 -10.32 7.49 2.38
C ARG A 96 -9.28 6.37 2.35
N ILE A 97 -8.06 6.66 2.79
CA ILE A 97 -6.96 5.69 2.88
C ILE A 97 -7.36 4.48 3.74
N VAL A 98 -7.92 4.73 4.95
CA VAL A 98 -8.37 3.65 5.83
C VAL A 98 -9.48 2.82 5.19
N ALA A 99 -10.46 3.47 4.54
CA ALA A 99 -11.54 2.76 3.86
C ALA A 99 -11.01 1.90 2.69
N TYR A 100 -10.08 2.43 1.92
CA TYR A 100 -9.40 1.72 0.84
C TYR A 100 -8.62 0.50 1.36
N ALA A 101 -7.80 0.69 2.41
CA ALA A 101 -7.01 -0.38 3.00
C ALA A 101 -7.88 -1.51 3.54
N LYS A 102 -8.97 -1.20 4.23
CA LYS A 102 -9.94 -2.20 4.71
C LYS A 102 -10.49 -3.05 3.58
N LYS A 103 -10.92 -2.42 2.48
CA LYS A 103 -11.46 -3.14 1.32
C LYS A 103 -10.40 -3.99 0.62
N ARG A 104 -9.16 -3.52 0.55
CA ARG A 104 -8.06 -4.22 -0.12
C ARG A 104 -7.52 -5.39 0.71
N CYS A 105 -7.43 -5.22 2.02
CA CYS A 105 -6.89 -6.21 2.97
C CYS A 105 -8.00 -7.03 3.65
N ASP A 106 -9.17 -7.13 3.05
CA ASP A 106 -10.27 -7.95 3.52
C ASP A 106 -9.95 -9.43 3.36
N ALA A 107 -9.54 -10.06 4.46
CA ALA A 107 -9.14 -11.45 4.49
C ALA A 107 -10.30 -12.41 4.15
N GLU A 108 -11.52 -12.10 4.58
CA GLU A 108 -12.70 -12.93 4.30
C GLU A 108 -13.01 -12.94 2.80
N ASN A 109 -13.06 -11.77 2.19
CA ASN A 109 -13.24 -11.63 0.74
C ASN A 109 -12.10 -12.30 -0.06
N TYR A 110 -10.87 -12.21 0.43
CA TYR A 110 -9.73 -12.90 -0.20
C TYR A 110 -9.89 -14.42 -0.15
N ILE A 111 -10.22 -14.98 1.02
CA ILE A 111 -10.43 -16.42 1.20
C ILE A 111 -11.60 -16.90 0.35
N GLU A 112 -12.71 -16.17 0.32
CA GLU A 112 -13.87 -16.51 -0.51
C GLU A 112 -13.50 -16.59 -2.01
N LYS A 113 -12.77 -15.61 -2.53
CA LYS A 113 -12.28 -15.62 -3.91
C LYS A 113 -11.32 -16.78 -4.18
N LEU A 114 -10.43 -17.08 -3.25
CA LEU A 114 -9.50 -18.18 -3.37
C LEU A 114 -10.22 -19.53 -3.40
N CYS A 115 -11.21 -19.74 -2.52
CA CYS A 115 -12.04 -20.95 -2.53
C CYS A 115 -12.78 -21.13 -3.85
N LYS A 116 -13.37 -20.07 -4.41
CA LYS A 116 -14.04 -20.13 -5.74
C LYS A 116 -13.08 -20.58 -6.84
N ILE A 117 -11.85 -20.04 -6.86
CA ILE A 117 -10.83 -20.45 -7.84
C ILE A 117 -10.51 -21.94 -7.70
N TYR A 118 -10.35 -22.45 -6.47
CA TYR A 118 -10.10 -23.86 -6.25
C TYR A 118 -11.30 -24.75 -6.68
N GLU A 119 -12.52 -24.35 -6.36
CA GLU A 119 -13.73 -25.05 -6.79
C GLU A 119 -13.84 -25.14 -8.32
N GLU A 120 -13.58 -24.04 -9.02
CA GLU A 120 -13.57 -24.01 -10.49
C GLU A 120 -12.50 -24.93 -11.08
N LEU A 121 -11.29 -24.96 -10.49
CA LEU A 121 -10.21 -25.84 -10.93
C LEU A 121 -10.51 -27.32 -10.70
N ILE A 122 -11.14 -27.68 -9.59
CA ILE A 122 -11.54 -29.04 -9.26
C ILE A 122 -12.64 -29.50 -10.23
N ASN A 123 -13.68 -28.69 -10.40
CA ASN A 123 -14.81 -29.01 -11.29
C ASN A 123 -14.38 -29.03 -12.77
N GLY A 124 -13.48 -28.14 -13.19
CA GLY A 124 -12.92 -28.13 -14.55
C GLY A 124 -12.04 -29.34 -14.89
N LYS A 125 -11.42 -29.99 -13.89
CA LYS A 125 -10.69 -31.26 -14.07
C LYS A 125 -11.61 -32.43 -14.21
N GLN A 126 -12.77 -32.48 -13.53
CA GLN A 126 -13.74 -33.57 -13.64
C GLN A 126 -14.39 -33.66 -15.04
N HIS A 127 -14.49 -32.53 -15.75
CA HIS A 127 -14.99 -32.53 -17.13
C HIS A 127 -13.97 -33.00 -18.18
N LYS A 128 -12.67 -33.05 -17.86
CA LYS A 128 -11.64 -33.56 -18.80
C LYS A 128 -11.36 -35.06 -18.64
N GLU A 129 -11.74 -35.67 -17.54
CA GLU A 129 -11.56 -37.12 -17.30
C GLU A 129 -12.75 -37.95 -17.75
N ASN A 130 -13.89 -37.35 -18.10
CA ASN A 130 -15.12 -38.01 -18.54
C ASN A 130 -15.47 -37.77 -20.03
N GLY A 131 -14.48 -37.31 -20.84
CA GLY A 131 -14.64 -37.05 -22.26
C GLY A 131 -13.75 -37.95 -23.14
#